data_56f90c8bda378f8b6b27ca882b5e3719
#
_entry.id   56f90c8bda378f8b6b27ca882b5e3719
#
_cell.length_a   1.000
_cell.length_b   1.000
_cell.length_c   1.000
_cell.angle_alpha   90.00
_cell.angle_beta   90.00
_cell.angle_gamma   90.00
#
_symmetry.space_group_name_H-M   'P 1'
#
loop_
_entity.id
_entity.type
_entity.pdbx_description
1 polymer ?
#
loop_
_entity_poly.entity_id
_entity_poly.type
_entity_poly.pdbx_seq_one_letter_code
_entity_poly.pdbx_strand_id
1 'polypeptide(L)'
;IVLTKNDTYWNGDVALPGVLIRVIPDSETRNMMFKNGELDILDFDYMIEYIDTYKQEIPDVLHHNPRVGVTYFTFNENIEPLNNVKVREAISMAINRQEIIDSLYAGVAKIENGIFPRGLIGYNASLEELKYDPEAAKALLAEAGYPNGFDMEISVDSSSSDTIKTVLEVISAQLSEVGINATIKNYDESTWLATRKDGTLGSFISTWTADYNDPDNFIYTFFGNENNTKQRSLNYSDNAIMDRVSAARTIVNNDERMAEYNELEKKIVKEDFAWLPMFSKEHYYGVSKNIEGFKPNWAGISDMRFVGFSKK
;
A
#
# COMPACT_ATOMS: atom_id res chain seq x y z
N ILE A 1 3.12 16.61 -21.01
CA ILE A 1 4.39 16.01 -21.47
C ILE A 1 4.15 15.41 -22.84
N VAL A 2 5.04 15.67 -23.77
CA VAL A 2 4.98 15.10 -25.14
C VAL A 2 6.15 14.13 -25.29
N LEU A 3 5.83 12.89 -25.65
CA LEU A 3 6.80 11.87 -26.04
C LEU A 3 6.66 11.64 -27.54
N THR A 4 7.76 11.59 -28.26
CA THR A 4 7.79 11.30 -29.70
C THR A 4 8.42 9.95 -29.95
N LYS A 5 8.04 9.30 -31.06
CA LYS A 5 8.62 8.04 -31.49
C LYS A 5 10.14 8.18 -31.66
N ASN A 6 10.87 7.17 -31.21
CA ASN A 6 12.30 7.03 -31.52
C ASN A 6 12.45 6.06 -32.69
N ASP A 7 12.75 6.58 -33.87
CA ASP A 7 12.88 5.78 -35.09
C ASP A 7 14.09 4.82 -35.08
N THR A 8 15.03 5.05 -34.17
CA THR A 8 16.22 4.20 -34.00
C THR A 8 16.15 3.32 -32.74
N TYR A 9 14.94 3.04 -32.24
CA TYR A 9 14.80 2.24 -31.03
C TYR A 9 15.32 0.81 -31.25
N TRP A 10 16.24 0.38 -30.37
CA TRP A 10 17.00 -0.87 -30.51
C TRP A 10 16.15 -2.14 -30.44
N ASN A 11 14.98 -2.10 -29.79
CA ASN A 11 14.12 -3.27 -29.54
C ASN A 11 12.86 -3.28 -30.44
N GLY A 12 13.02 -2.92 -31.71
CA GLY A 12 11.97 -3.01 -32.70
C GLY A 12 11.20 -1.73 -32.96
N ASP A 13 10.23 -1.81 -33.87
CA ASP A 13 9.42 -0.67 -34.26
C ASP A 13 8.30 -0.39 -33.23
N VAL A 14 7.99 0.89 -33.05
CA VAL A 14 6.95 1.36 -32.14
C VAL A 14 5.77 1.86 -33.00
N ALA A 15 4.56 1.35 -32.72
CA ALA A 15 3.38 1.64 -33.54
C ALA A 15 2.88 3.07 -33.42
N LEU A 16 2.95 3.67 -32.21
CA LEU A 16 2.48 5.03 -31.97
C LEU A 16 3.51 6.06 -32.45
N PRO A 17 3.07 7.17 -33.13
CA PRO A 17 3.97 8.27 -33.48
C PRO A 17 4.40 9.09 -32.27
N GLY A 18 3.67 9.02 -31.17
CA GLY A 18 3.97 9.70 -29.90
C GLY A 18 2.86 9.53 -28.88
N VAL A 19 3.10 10.05 -27.68
CA VAL A 19 2.16 10.05 -26.55
C VAL A 19 2.10 11.44 -25.96
N LEU A 20 0.88 11.97 -25.81
CA LEU A 20 0.62 13.22 -25.10
C LEU A 20 0.06 12.91 -23.70
N ILE A 21 0.85 13.16 -22.67
CA ILE A 21 0.39 13.04 -21.28
C ILE A 21 -0.15 14.40 -20.85
N ARG A 22 -1.44 14.46 -20.57
CA ARG A 22 -2.14 15.65 -20.10
C ARG A 22 -2.31 15.60 -18.60
N VAL A 23 -1.88 16.64 -17.89
CA VAL A 23 -2.13 16.82 -16.47
C VAL A 23 -3.42 17.63 -16.33
N ILE A 24 -4.48 17.00 -15.88
CA ILE A 24 -5.81 17.60 -15.70
C ILE A 24 -6.22 17.34 -14.24
N PRO A 25 -6.12 18.34 -13.35
CA PRO A 25 -6.36 18.15 -11.90
C PRO A 25 -7.79 17.75 -11.57
N ASP A 26 -8.76 18.31 -12.28
CA ASP A 26 -10.18 18.09 -12.04
C ASP A 26 -10.66 16.73 -12.57
N SER A 27 -11.23 15.89 -11.70
CA SER A 27 -11.64 14.52 -12.03
C SER A 27 -12.87 14.50 -12.95
N GLU A 28 -13.83 15.40 -12.78
CA GLU A 28 -15.01 15.48 -13.63
C GLU A 28 -14.62 15.84 -15.07
N THR A 29 -13.74 16.82 -15.23
CA THR A 29 -13.18 17.19 -16.54
C THR A 29 -12.49 16.00 -17.21
N ARG A 30 -11.64 15.24 -16.48
CA ARG A 30 -10.99 14.04 -17.02
C ARG A 30 -12.01 13.00 -17.48
N ASN A 31 -13.03 12.74 -16.67
CA ASN A 31 -14.12 11.81 -16.98
C ASN A 31 -14.87 12.23 -18.25
N MET A 32 -15.26 13.51 -18.35
CA MET A 32 -15.95 14.04 -19.53
C MET A 32 -15.09 13.95 -20.80
N MET A 33 -13.82 14.30 -20.70
CA MET A 33 -12.90 14.24 -21.85
C MET A 33 -12.71 12.81 -22.36
N PHE A 34 -12.63 11.83 -21.46
CA PHE A 34 -12.55 10.42 -21.88
C PHE A 34 -13.86 9.96 -22.55
N LYS A 35 -15.01 10.27 -21.95
CA LYS A 35 -16.33 9.93 -22.56
C LYS A 35 -16.55 10.59 -23.91
N ASN A 36 -16.00 11.80 -24.13
CA ASN A 36 -16.06 12.51 -25.40
C ASN A 36 -15.01 12.05 -26.43
N GLY A 37 -14.10 11.15 -26.08
CA GLY A 37 -13.04 10.66 -26.96
C GLY A 37 -11.87 11.63 -27.13
N GLU A 38 -11.71 12.59 -26.23
CA GLU A 38 -10.57 13.53 -26.18
C GLU A 38 -9.35 12.95 -25.46
N LEU A 39 -9.55 11.85 -24.72
CA LEU A 39 -8.53 11.05 -24.08
C LEU A 39 -8.67 9.59 -24.55
N ASP A 40 -7.55 8.98 -24.92
CA ASP A 40 -7.51 7.57 -25.31
C ASP A 40 -7.35 6.66 -24.09
N ILE A 41 -6.68 7.15 -23.06
CA ILE A 41 -6.44 6.43 -21.81
C ILE A 41 -6.74 7.36 -20.64
N LEU A 42 -7.48 6.84 -19.66
CA LEU A 42 -7.84 7.52 -18.42
C LEU A 42 -7.33 6.70 -17.22
N ASP A 43 -6.58 7.32 -16.33
CA ASP A 43 -6.13 6.73 -15.08
C ASP A 43 -7.14 7.07 -13.96
N PHE A 44 -7.64 6.04 -13.26
CA PHE A 44 -8.60 6.18 -12.16
C PHE A 44 -7.96 6.30 -10.76
N ASP A 45 -6.64 6.42 -10.64
CA ASP A 45 -5.97 6.38 -9.31
C ASP A 45 -6.54 7.41 -8.30
N TYR A 46 -7.02 8.54 -8.80
CA TYR A 46 -7.67 9.60 -7.98
C TYR A 46 -9.13 9.88 -8.41
N MET A 47 -9.82 8.85 -8.90
CA MET A 47 -11.18 8.96 -9.46
C MET A 47 -12.00 7.69 -9.18
N ILE A 48 -11.76 7.04 -8.04
CA ILE A 48 -12.37 5.74 -7.70
C ILE A 48 -13.91 5.81 -7.65
N GLU A 49 -14.47 6.97 -7.40
CA GLU A 49 -15.91 7.25 -7.37
C GLU A 49 -16.61 7.00 -8.72
N TYR A 50 -15.87 7.04 -9.84
CA TYR A 50 -16.43 6.77 -11.17
C TYR A 50 -16.39 5.30 -11.57
N ILE A 51 -15.62 4.46 -10.88
CA ILE A 51 -15.36 3.08 -11.31
C ILE A 51 -16.65 2.26 -11.40
N ASP A 52 -17.56 2.39 -10.44
CA ASP A 52 -18.82 1.64 -10.45
C ASP A 52 -19.73 2.09 -11.58
N THR A 53 -19.74 3.37 -11.93
CA THR A 53 -20.44 3.87 -13.12
C THR A 53 -19.88 3.22 -14.39
N TYR A 54 -18.56 3.14 -14.53
CA TYR A 54 -17.92 2.50 -15.70
C TYR A 54 -18.20 1.00 -15.76
N LYS A 55 -18.19 0.30 -14.62
CA LYS A 55 -18.57 -1.12 -14.55
C LYS A 55 -20.00 -1.38 -15.08
N GLN A 56 -20.91 -0.46 -14.81
CA GLN A 56 -22.32 -0.58 -15.18
C GLN A 56 -22.59 -0.11 -16.61
N GLU A 57 -22.07 1.04 -17.01
CA GLU A 57 -22.43 1.72 -18.27
C GLU A 57 -21.54 1.29 -19.45
N ILE A 58 -20.24 1.17 -19.24
CA ILE A 58 -19.25 0.93 -20.31
C ILE A 58 -18.13 -0.03 -19.87
N PRO A 59 -18.45 -1.26 -19.42
CA PRO A 59 -17.46 -2.20 -18.88
C PRO A 59 -16.35 -2.56 -19.87
N ASP A 60 -16.64 -2.52 -21.17
CA ASP A 60 -15.68 -2.89 -22.25
C ASP A 60 -14.44 -1.98 -22.32
N VAL A 61 -14.51 -0.78 -21.78
CA VAL A 61 -13.37 0.16 -21.75
C VAL A 61 -12.65 0.18 -20.41
N LEU A 62 -13.17 -0.53 -19.41
CA LEU A 62 -12.60 -0.55 -18.08
C LEU A 62 -11.64 -1.73 -17.93
N HIS A 63 -10.38 -1.43 -17.70
CA HIS A 63 -9.32 -2.40 -17.44
C HIS A 63 -8.81 -2.23 -16.02
N HIS A 64 -8.39 -3.32 -15.40
CA HIS A 64 -7.76 -3.27 -14.08
C HIS A 64 -6.67 -4.34 -13.94
N ASN A 65 -5.73 -4.09 -13.04
CA ASN A 65 -4.71 -5.05 -12.62
C ASN A 65 -4.32 -4.78 -11.15
N PRO A 66 -3.83 -5.78 -10.43
CA PRO A 66 -3.26 -5.56 -9.11
C PRO A 66 -2.11 -4.55 -9.19
N ARG A 67 -2.13 -3.54 -8.34
CA ARG A 67 -0.96 -2.71 -8.09
C ARG A 67 -0.13 -3.42 -7.03
N VAL A 68 1.12 -3.74 -7.36
CA VAL A 68 2.03 -4.38 -6.42
C VAL A 68 2.49 -3.36 -5.38
N GLY A 69 1.66 -3.17 -4.39
CA GLY A 69 1.88 -2.23 -3.29
C GLY A 69 0.97 -2.57 -2.11
N VAL A 70 1.41 -2.24 -0.93
CA VAL A 70 0.67 -2.46 0.32
C VAL A 70 0.56 -1.17 1.11
N THR A 71 -0.64 -0.85 1.55
CA THR A 71 -0.89 0.16 2.57
C THR A 71 -0.78 -0.51 3.93
N TYR A 72 -0.10 0.12 4.86
CA TYR A 72 0.24 -0.44 6.16
C TYR A 72 0.12 0.61 7.26
N PHE A 73 -0.18 0.16 8.47
CA PHE A 73 -0.12 0.95 9.69
C PHE A 73 1.11 0.56 10.49
N THR A 74 1.85 1.55 10.98
CA THR A 74 3.15 1.36 11.64
C THR A 74 3.05 1.35 13.15
N PHE A 75 4.00 0.64 13.76
CA PHE A 75 4.29 0.72 15.18
C PHE A 75 5.75 1.12 15.37
N ASN A 76 6.01 2.16 16.17
CA ASN A 76 7.35 2.55 16.52
C ASN A 76 7.73 1.89 17.86
N GLU A 77 8.58 0.86 17.81
CA GLU A 77 8.94 0.07 19.00
C GLU A 77 9.78 0.85 20.04
N ASN A 78 10.27 2.04 19.71
CA ASN A 78 10.92 2.93 20.68
C ASN A 78 9.92 3.79 21.47
N ILE A 79 8.63 3.74 21.15
CA ILE A 79 7.60 4.53 21.82
C ILE A 79 6.74 3.61 22.69
N GLU A 80 6.74 3.83 24.01
CA GLU A 80 5.88 3.11 24.93
C GLU A 80 4.41 3.56 24.73
N PRO A 81 3.44 2.62 24.74
CA PRO A 81 3.57 1.19 25.00
C PRO A 81 3.74 0.31 23.74
N LEU A 82 4.04 0.88 22.58
CA LEU A 82 4.18 0.14 21.32
C LEU A 82 5.38 -0.81 21.28
N ASN A 83 6.30 -0.72 22.24
CA ASN A 83 7.37 -1.69 22.46
C ASN A 83 6.86 -3.07 22.97
N ASN A 84 5.62 -3.14 23.47
CA ASN A 84 5.00 -4.37 23.91
C ASN A 84 4.24 -5.04 22.77
N VAL A 85 4.63 -6.27 22.42
CA VAL A 85 4.01 -7.05 21.35
C VAL A 85 2.50 -7.26 21.55
N LYS A 86 2.04 -7.50 22.78
CA LYS A 86 0.61 -7.65 23.07
C LYS A 86 -0.19 -6.38 22.79
N VAL A 87 0.42 -5.21 22.97
CA VAL A 87 -0.21 -3.94 22.64
C VAL A 87 -0.33 -3.78 21.12
N ARG A 88 0.72 -4.12 20.36
CA ARG A 88 0.67 -4.08 18.89
C ARG A 88 -0.34 -5.06 18.32
N GLU A 89 -0.42 -6.27 18.88
CA GLU A 89 -1.44 -7.26 18.55
C GLU A 89 -2.85 -6.73 18.84
N ALA A 90 -3.08 -6.18 20.03
CA ALA A 90 -4.38 -5.62 20.41
C ALA A 90 -4.82 -4.48 19.49
N ILE A 91 -3.92 -3.53 19.18
CA ILE A 91 -4.20 -2.45 18.20
C ILE A 91 -4.58 -3.06 16.84
N SER A 92 -3.84 -4.07 16.41
CA SER A 92 -4.10 -4.73 15.13
C SER A 92 -5.45 -5.44 15.07
N MET A 93 -5.90 -6.03 16.19
CA MET A 93 -7.22 -6.66 16.31
C MET A 93 -8.36 -5.63 16.49
N ALA A 94 -8.06 -4.43 16.97
CA ALA A 94 -9.04 -3.37 17.16
C ALA A 94 -9.37 -2.61 15.86
N ILE A 95 -8.57 -2.75 14.80
CA ILE A 95 -8.77 -2.06 13.53
C ILE A 95 -9.56 -2.94 12.56
N ASN A 96 -10.81 -2.53 12.24
CA ASN A 96 -11.66 -3.17 11.26
C ASN A 96 -11.28 -2.76 9.83
N ARG A 97 -10.31 -3.46 9.27
CA ARG A 97 -9.78 -3.18 7.92
C ARG A 97 -10.85 -3.34 6.83
N GLN A 98 -11.78 -4.30 6.99
CA GLN A 98 -12.84 -4.52 6.02
C GLN A 98 -13.82 -3.35 5.97
N GLU A 99 -14.24 -2.82 7.11
CA GLU A 99 -15.10 -1.64 7.19
C GLU A 99 -14.46 -0.41 6.51
N ILE A 100 -13.17 -0.19 6.71
CA ILE A 100 -12.41 0.88 6.05
C ILE A 100 -12.45 0.71 4.52
N ILE A 101 -12.23 -0.50 4.02
CA ILE A 101 -12.25 -0.81 2.59
C ILE A 101 -13.65 -0.58 2.01
N ASP A 102 -14.66 -1.12 2.65
CA ASP A 102 -16.06 -1.08 2.15
C ASP A 102 -16.59 0.36 2.13
N SER A 103 -16.20 1.17 3.12
CA SER A 103 -16.69 2.55 3.27
C SER A 103 -15.96 3.55 2.39
N LEU A 104 -14.66 3.36 2.13
CA LEU A 104 -13.81 4.42 1.57
C LEU A 104 -13.16 4.07 0.23
N TYR A 105 -13.21 2.82 -0.21
CA TYR A 105 -12.47 2.39 -1.39
C TYR A 105 -13.34 1.80 -2.52
N ALA A 106 -14.67 1.86 -2.45
CA ALA A 106 -15.59 1.46 -3.53
C ALA A 106 -15.24 0.08 -4.16
N GLY A 107 -14.76 -0.87 -3.34
CA GLY A 107 -14.39 -2.22 -3.80
C GLY A 107 -13.09 -2.32 -4.61
N VAL A 108 -12.31 -1.24 -4.69
CA VAL A 108 -11.00 -1.26 -5.39
C VAL A 108 -9.84 -1.68 -4.50
N ALA A 109 -10.06 -1.82 -3.19
CA ALA A 109 -9.06 -2.30 -2.25
C ALA A 109 -9.39 -3.71 -1.77
N LYS A 110 -8.35 -4.45 -1.37
CA LYS A 110 -8.45 -5.80 -0.80
C LYS A 110 -7.53 -5.91 0.40
N ILE A 111 -7.99 -6.55 1.48
CA ILE A 111 -7.16 -6.79 2.67
C ILE A 111 -5.87 -7.52 2.26
N GLU A 112 -4.75 -7.03 2.77
CA GLU A 112 -3.48 -7.76 2.75
C GLU A 112 -3.16 -8.31 4.14
N ASN A 113 -2.62 -9.52 4.16
CA ASN A 113 -2.34 -10.24 5.42
C ASN A 113 -0.85 -10.26 5.74
N GLY A 114 -0.01 -9.82 4.81
CA GLY A 114 1.44 -9.82 4.92
C GLY A 114 2.08 -8.57 4.36
N ILE A 115 3.39 -8.59 4.34
CA ILE A 115 4.25 -7.55 3.78
C ILE A 115 4.22 -7.61 2.24
N PHE A 116 4.07 -8.82 1.71
CA PHE A 116 4.10 -9.07 0.27
C PHE A 116 2.70 -8.97 -0.32
N PRO A 117 2.40 -7.93 -1.13
CA PRO A 117 1.07 -7.74 -1.70
C PRO A 117 0.80 -8.70 -2.86
N ARG A 118 -0.48 -8.85 -3.22
CA ARG A 118 -0.91 -9.54 -4.44
C ARG A 118 -0.19 -9.01 -5.66
N GLY A 119 0.22 -9.94 -6.54
CA GLY A 119 0.98 -9.63 -7.75
C GLY A 119 2.50 -9.58 -7.58
N LEU A 120 3.00 -9.57 -6.35
CA LEU A 120 4.42 -9.73 -6.08
C LEU A 120 4.84 -11.20 -6.24
N ILE A 121 6.03 -11.43 -6.79
CA ILE A 121 6.67 -12.75 -6.71
C ILE A 121 6.87 -13.09 -5.23
N GLY A 122 6.45 -14.29 -4.81
CA GLY A 122 6.54 -14.70 -3.41
C GLY A 122 5.34 -14.31 -2.53
N TYR A 123 4.27 -13.71 -3.12
CA TYR A 123 3.03 -13.50 -2.38
C TYR A 123 2.53 -14.78 -1.72
N ASN A 124 2.27 -14.72 -0.41
CA ASN A 124 1.82 -15.85 0.39
C ASN A 124 0.30 -15.82 0.62
N ALA A 125 -0.44 -16.49 -0.26
CA ALA A 125 -1.90 -16.58 -0.15
C ALA A 125 -2.39 -17.41 1.06
N SER A 126 -1.50 -18.19 1.71
CA SER A 126 -1.84 -19.04 2.87
C SER A 126 -1.67 -18.31 4.21
N LEU A 127 -1.16 -17.09 4.21
CA LEU A 127 -1.00 -16.33 5.44
C LEU A 127 -2.36 -15.97 6.02
N GLU A 128 -2.63 -16.46 7.23
CA GLU A 128 -3.93 -16.28 7.87
C GLU A 128 -4.27 -14.80 8.11
N GLU A 129 -5.52 -14.47 7.92
CA GLU A 129 -6.02 -13.12 8.21
C GLU A 129 -6.04 -12.86 9.71
N LEU A 130 -5.57 -11.68 10.12
CA LEU A 130 -5.80 -11.18 11.46
C LEU A 130 -7.25 -10.68 11.57
N LYS A 131 -8.02 -11.32 12.43
CA LYS A 131 -9.44 -11.01 12.61
C LYS A 131 -9.62 -9.75 13.45
N TYR A 132 -10.61 -8.95 13.06
CA TYR A 132 -11.13 -7.88 13.89
C TYR A 132 -11.85 -8.52 15.11
N ASP A 133 -11.37 -8.21 16.31
CA ASP A 133 -11.95 -8.67 17.59
C ASP A 133 -11.64 -7.67 18.70
N PRO A 134 -12.47 -6.63 18.87
CA PRO A 134 -12.24 -5.60 19.86
C PRO A 134 -12.32 -6.12 21.31
N GLU A 135 -13.07 -7.18 21.57
CA GLU A 135 -13.14 -7.75 22.92
C GLU A 135 -11.86 -8.50 23.27
N ALA A 136 -11.30 -9.27 22.33
CA ALA A 136 -9.99 -9.89 22.53
C ALA A 136 -8.89 -8.82 22.65
N ALA A 137 -8.99 -7.72 21.87
CA ALA A 137 -8.06 -6.60 21.97
C ALA A 137 -8.07 -5.98 23.39
N LYS A 138 -9.24 -5.73 23.99
CA LYS A 138 -9.35 -5.25 25.38
C LYS A 138 -8.71 -6.22 26.38
N ALA A 139 -8.92 -7.52 26.21
CA ALA A 139 -8.31 -8.52 27.07
C ALA A 139 -6.78 -8.50 26.99
N LEU A 140 -6.22 -8.42 25.78
CA LEU A 140 -4.78 -8.31 25.56
C LEU A 140 -4.20 -7.00 26.14
N LEU A 141 -4.90 -5.88 26.01
CA LEU A 141 -4.48 -4.62 26.64
C LEU A 141 -4.45 -4.74 28.18
N ALA A 142 -5.45 -5.37 28.79
CA ALA A 142 -5.46 -5.61 30.22
C ALA A 142 -4.29 -6.51 30.67
N GLU A 143 -4.00 -7.58 29.93
CA GLU A 143 -2.84 -8.45 30.17
C GLU A 143 -1.51 -7.72 29.98
N ALA A 144 -1.46 -6.75 29.06
CA ALA A 144 -0.28 -5.91 28.82
C ALA A 144 -0.08 -4.82 29.90
N GLY A 145 -1.03 -4.68 30.86
CA GLY A 145 -0.98 -3.68 31.92
C GLY A 145 -1.76 -2.40 31.64
N TYR A 146 -2.57 -2.37 30.58
CA TYR A 146 -3.37 -1.21 30.15
C TYR A 146 -4.88 -1.48 30.18
N PRO A 147 -5.47 -1.90 31.33
CA PRO A 147 -6.90 -2.26 31.38
C PRO A 147 -7.85 -1.09 31.11
N ASN A 148 -7.37 0.16 31.19
CA ASN A 148 -8.12 1.37 30.92
C ASN A 148 -7.66 2.04 29.62
N GLY A 149 -6.86 1.36 28.82
CA GLY A 149 -6.25 1.94 27.62
C GLY A 149 -5.11 2.92 27.90
N PHE A 150 -4.77 3.72 26.89
CA PHE A 150 -3.69 4.72 26.95
C PHE A 150 -3.86 5.78 25.84
N ASP A 151 -3.09 6.85 25.94
CA ASP A 151 -3.01 7.87 24.88
C ASP A 151 -1.91 7.54 23.87
N MET A 152 -2.19 7.71 22.59
CA MET A 152 -1.18 7.58 21.53
C MET A 152 -1.32 8.65 20.45
N GLU A 153 -0.24 8.90 19.71
CA GLU A 153 -0.24 9.80 18.56
C GLU A 153 -0.29 8.98 17.26
N ILE A 154 -1.15 9.39 16.33
CA ILE A 154 -1.10 8.98 14.92
C ILE A 154 -0.65 10.17 14.11
N SER A 155 0.50 10.04 13.49
CA SER A 155 1.12 11.12 12.71
C SER A 155 0.61 11.10 11.27
N VAL A 156 0.25 12.23 10.72
CA VAL A 156 -0.15 12.38 9.32
C VAL A 156 0.60 13.53 8.65
N ASP A 157 1.02 13.31 7.42
CA ASP A 157 1.54 14.36 6.55
C ASP A 157 0.38 15.22 6.04
N SER A 158 0.52 16.53 6.15
CA SER A 158 -0.50 17.51 5.71
C SER A 158 -0.84 17.40 4.21
N SER A 159 0.09 16.90 3.38
CA SER A 159 -0.12 16.65 1.95
C SER A 159 -0.89 15.36 1.66
N SER A 160 -1.15 14.52 2.66
CA SER A 160 -1.93 13.30 2.51
C SER A 160 -3.33 13.58 1.98
N SER A 161 -3.85 12.67 1.15
CA SER A 161 -5.21 12.79 0.59
C SER A 161 -6.28 12.80 1.69
N ASP A 162 -7.41 13.40 1.39
CA ASP A 162 -8.55 13.43 2.31
C ASP A 162 -9.03 12.03 2.66
N THR A 163 -8.96 11.08 1.71
CA THR A 163 -9.26 9.66 1.99
C THR A 163 -8.36 9.10 3.09
N ILE A 164 -7.06 9.36 3.05
CA ILE A 164 -6.13 8.89 4.10
C ILE A 164 -6.44 9.54 5.44
N LYS A 165 -6.76 10.84 5.47
CA LYS A 165 -7.17 11.53 6.69
C LYS A 165 -8.43 10.91 7.28
N THR A 166 -9.44 10.62 6.44
CA THR A 166 -10.67 9.93 6.87
C THR A 166 -10.37 8.52 7.38
N VAL A 167 -9.48 7.76 6.74
CA VAL A 167 -9.04 6.44 7.25
C VAL A 167 -8.48 6.56 8.66
N LEU A 168 -7.66 7.58 8.95
CA LEU A 168 -7.10 7.79 10.28
C LEU A 168 -8.16 8.17 11.32
N GLU A 169 -9.18 8.94 10.93
CA GLU A 169 -10.33 9.27 11.79
C GLU A 169 -11.11 8.00 12.15
N VAL A 170 -11.36 7.11 11.18
CA VAL A 170 -12.01 5.81 11.42
C VAL A 170 -11.17 4.95 12.35
N ILE A 171 -9.85 4.84 12.11
CA ILE A 171 -8.93 4.10 12.99
C ILE A 171 -8.96 4.67 14.40
N SER A 172 -8.89 6.00 14.56
CA SER A 172 -8.96 6.64 15.88
C SER A 172 -10.27 6.32 16.61
N ALA A 173 -11.39 6.33 15.90
CA ALA A 173 -12.69 5.95 16.48
C ALA A 173 -12.74 4.48 16.92
N GLN A 174 -12.26 3.54 16.09
CA GLN A 174 -12.20 2.13 16.42
C GLN A 174 -11.26 1.85 17.61
N LEU A 175 -10.11 2.52 17.68
CA LEU A 175 -9.19 2.42 18.82
C LEU A 175 -9.81 2.94 20.11
N SER A 176 -10.64 3.98 20.04
CA SER A 176 -11.38 4.51 21.17
C SER A 176 -12.33 3.48 21.80
N GLU A 177 -12.91 2.57 21.01
CA GLU A 177 -13.77 1.49 21.50
C GLU A 177 -13.06 0.51 22.44
N VAL A 178 -11.74 0.40 22.30
CA VAL A 178 -10.91 -0.46 23.19
C VAL A 178 -10.15 0.35 24.24
N GLY A 179 -10.47 1.64 24.41
CA GLY A 179 -9.90 2.53 25.42
C GLY A 179 -8.60 3.23 24.98
N ILE A 180 -8.17 3.09 23.73
CA ILE A 180 -7.00 3.80 23.22
C ILE A 180 -7.43 5.18 22.66
N ASN A 181 -6.94 6.25 23.28
CA ASN A 181 -7.19 7.61 22.82
C ASN A 181 -6.14 8.03 21.80
N ALA A 182 -6.43 7.79 20.52
CA ALA A 182 -5.51 8.08 19.42
C ALA A 182 -5.72 9.49 18.89
N THR A 183 -4.75 10.39 19.11
CA THR A 183 -4.78 11.78 18.63
C THR A 183 -4.06 11.88 17.28
N ILE A 184 -4.76 12.41 16.26
CA ILE A 184 -4.17 12.64 14.93
C ILE A 184 -3.41 13.95 14.95
N LYS A 185 -2.11 13.90 14.67
CA LYS A 185 -1.22 15.06 14.62
C LYS A 185 -0.73 15.32 13.21
N ASN A 186 -1.03 16.50 12.71
CA ASN A 186 -0.62 16.96 11.39
C ASN A 186 0.81 17.52 11.43
N TYR A 187 1.63 17.09 10.48
CA TYR A 187 2.97 17.61 10.23
C TYR A 187 3.02 18.20 8.82
N ASP A 188 3.82 19.24 8.61
CA ASP A 188 4.23 19.58 7.25
C ASP A 188 5.11 18.47 6.68
N GLU A 189 5.11 18.31 5.35
CA GLU A 189 5.78 17.22 4.65
C GLU A 189 7.26 17.10 5.03
N SER A 190 7.97 18.23 5.09
CA SER A 190 9.41 18.25 5.37
C SER A 190 9.71 17.79 6.80
N THR A 191 8.93 18.24 7.76
CA THR A 191 9.04 17.84 9.17
C THR A 191 8.66 16.38 9.35
N TRP A 192 7.58 15.91 8.68
CA TRP A 192 7.17 14.53 8.74
C TRP A 192 8.28 13.60 8.22
N LEU A 193 8.85 13.89 7.03
CA LEU A 193 9.92 13.11 6.43
C LEU A 193 11.18 13.09 7.32
N ALA A 194 11.56 14.24 7.89
CA ALA A 194 12.73 14.34 8.78
C ALA A 194 12.51 13.51 10.06
N THR A 195 11.37 13.70 10.73
CA THR A 195 11.03 12.98 11.97
C THR A 195 10.95 11.46 11.74
N ARG A 196 10.36 11.04 10.60
CA ARG A 196 10.35 9.63 10.22
C ARG A 196 11.76 9.07 10.04
N LYS A 197 12.62 9.79 9.32
CA LYS A 197 14.00 9.37 9.04
C LYS A 197 14.85 9.29 10.33
N ASP A 198 14.58 10.16 11.28
CA ASP A 198 15.25 10.14 12.58
C ASP A 198 14.76 9.01 13.51
N GLY A 199 13.69 8.31 13.13
CA GLY A 199 13.14 7.19 13.89
C GLY A 199 12.26 7.61 15.06
N THR A 200 11.77 8.85 15.08
CA THR A 200 11.02 9.42 16.21
C THR A 200 9.55 9.72 15.90
N LEU A 201 9.11 9.46 14.68
CA LEU A 201 7.70 9.59 14.30
C LEU A 201 6.87 8.51 15.02
N GLY A 202 5.68 8.87 15.50
CA GLY A 202 4.71 7.94 16.08
C GLY A 202 4.13 6.97 15.05
N SER A 203 3.00 6.34 15.39
CA SER A 203 2.28 5.50 14.42
C SER A 203 1.77 6.34 13.25
N PHE A 204 1.73 5.76 12.06
CA PHE A 204 1.19 6.40 10.87
C PHE A 204 0.74 5.35 9.85
N ILE A 205 -0.06 5.77 8.89
CA ILE A 205 -0.39 4.98 7.71
C ILE A 205 0.45 5.44 6.51
N SER A 206 0.94 4.50 5.72
CA SER A 206 1.65 4.80 4.49
C SER A 206 1.46 3.67 3.47
N THR A 207 1.91 3.88 2.24
CA THR A 207 1.87 2.88 1.18
C THR A 207 3.26 2.67 0.62
N TRP A 208 3.66 1.41 0.45
CA TRP A 208 4.83 1.05 -0.32
C TRP A 208 4.41 0.41 -1.63
N THR A 209 4.91 0.92 -2.72
CA THR A 209 4.73 0.33 -4.06
C THR A 209 6.06 -0.22 -4.52
N ALA A 210 6.05 -1.38 -5.16
CA ALA A 210 7.26 -2.03 -5.63
C ALA A 210 8.06 -1.16 -6.61
N ASP A 211 9.36 -0.99 -6.37
CA ASP A 211 10.31 -0.43 -7.34
C ASP A 211 10.73 -1.51 -8.34
N TYR A 212 10.74 -2.76 -7.90
CA TYR A 212 10.97 -3.97 -8.68
C TYR A 212 10.21 -5.15 -8.08
N ASN A 213 9.81 -6.11 -8.91
CA ASN A 213 8.94 -7.21 -8.49
C ASN A 213 9.75 -8.33 -7.81
N ASP A 214 10.14 -8.08 -6.56
CA ASP A 214 10.86 -9.02 -5.70
C ASP A 214 10.55 -8.75 -4.22
N PRO A 215 10.40 -9.79 -3.36
CA PRO A 215 10.17 -9.64 -1.92
C PRO A 215 11.21 -8.77 -1.20
N ASP A 216 12.44 -8.78 -1.66
CA ASP A 216 13.53 -7.96 -1.12
C ASP A 216 13.17 -6.47 -1.07
N ASN A 217 12.47 -5.97 -2.10
CA ASN A 217 12.05 -4.57 -2.18
C ASN A 217 11.12 -4.16 -1.02
N PHE A 218 10.40 -5.10 -0.45
CA PHE A 218 9.51 -4.89 0.68
C PHE A 218 10.22 -5.18 2.01
N ILE A 219 10.61 -6.42 2.25
CA ILE A 219 11.06 -6.82 3.58
C ILE A 219 12.42 -6.22 3.97
N TYR A 220 13.39 -6.16 3.05
CA TYR A 220 14.69 -5.57 3.34
C TYR A 220 14.61 -4.05 3.55
N THR A 221 13.76 -3.37 2.78
CA THR A 221 13.55 -1.92 2.90
C THR A 221 13.10 -1.51 4.29
N PHE A 222 12.34 -2.34 4.99
CA PHE A 222 11.77 -2.04 6.30
C PHE A 222 12.49 -2.75 7.45
N PHE A 223 12.95 -3.98 7.21
CA PHE A 223 13.45 -4.89 8.26
C PHE A 223 14.85 -5.45 7.97
N GLY A 224 15.58 -4.89 7.00
CA GLY A 224 16.86 -5.44 6.58
C GLY A 224 18.03 -5.16 7.55
N ASN A 225 17.97 -4.11 8.33
CA ASN A 225 18.96 -3.73 9.35
C ASN A 225 18.43 -2.58 10.22
N GLU A 226 19.15 -2.25 11.29
CA GLU A 226 18.79 -1.17 12.23
C GLU A 226 18.58 0.19 11.55
N ASN A 227 19.37 0.53 10.55
CA ASN A 227 19.24 1.81 9.86
C ASN A 227 17.95 1.85 9.00
N ASN A 228 17.62 0.74 8.34
CA ASN A 228 16.41 0.65 7.52
C ASN A 228 15.16 0.81 8.38
N THR A 229 15.05 0.05 9.47
CA THR A 229 13.89 0.11 10.36
C THR A 229 13.78 1.45 11.08
N LYS A 230 14.91 2.05 11.48
CA LYS A 230 14.96 3.39 12.07
C LYS A 230 14.45 4.46 11.08
N GLN A 231 14.94 4.50 9.84
CA GLN A 231 14.53 5.48 8.83
C GLN A 231 13.04 5.38 8.43
N ARG A 232 12.39 4.30 8.80
CA ARG A 232 10.95 4.08 8.62
C ARG A 232 10.16 4.30 9.91
N SER A 233 10.83 4.74 10.99
CA SER A 233 10.24 4.90 12.33
C SER A 233 9.52 3.65 12.83
N LEU A 234 10.04 2.47 12.50
CA LEU A 234 9.59 1.20 13.07
C LEU A 234 10.42 0.85 14.30
N ASN A 235 11.73 1.08 14.23
CA ASN A 235 12.72 0.71 15.26
C ASN A 235 12.54 -0.75 15.73
N TYR A 236 12.23 -1.65 14.79
CA TYR A 236 12.11 -3.08 15.04
C TYR A 236 13.38 -3.61 15.69
N SER A 237 13.23 -4.36 16.78
CA SER A 237 14.33 -4.64 17.70
C SER A 237 14.93 -6.05 17.58
N ASP A 238 14.33 -6.96 16.77
CA ASP A 238 14.84 -8.33 16.60
C ASP A 238 15.99 -8.38 15.57
N ASN A 239 17.22 -8.25 16.09
CA ASN A 239 18.45 -8.30 15.27
C ASN A 239 18.61 -9.66 14.56
N ALA A 240 18.19 -10.77 15.18
CA ALA A 240 18.33 -12.08 14.55
C ALA A 240 17.43 -12.21 13.30
N ILE A 241 16.24 -11.63 13.33
CA ILE A 241 15.36 -11.56 12.16
C ILE A 241 15.94 -10.61 11.11
N MET A 242 16.45 -9.45 11.49
CA MET A 242 17.09 -8.52 10.55
C MET A 242 18.29 -9.16 9.84
N ASP A 243 19.11 -9.91 10.55
CA ASP A 243 20.23 -10.66 9.97
C ASP A 243 19.76 -11.72 8.97
N ARG A 244 18.66 -12.44 9.29
CA ARG A 244 18.05 -13.41 8.35
C ARG A 244 17.50 -12.72 7.11
N VAL A 245 16.80 -11.58 7.27
CA VAL A 245 16.31 -10.77 6.13
C VAL A 245 17.48 -10.37 5.21
N SER A 246 18.58 -9.92 5.78
CA SER A 246 19.79 -9.56 5.03
C SER A 246 20.42 -10.78 4.33
N ALA A 247 20.47 -11.92 4.99
CA ALA A 247 21.03 -13.17 4.46
C ALA A 247 20.17 -13.75 3.32
N ALA A 248 18.82 -13.66 3.42
CA ALA A 248 17.90 -14.17 2.42
C ALA A 248 18.15 -13.62 1.00
N ARG A 249 18.70 -12.41 0.90
CA ARG A 249 19.09 -11.78 -0.38
C ARG A 249 20.16 -12.56 -1.15
N THR A 250 20.95 -13.36 -0.48
CA THR A 250 22.06 -14.13 -1.07
C THR A 250 21.70 -15.57 -1.40
N ILE A 251 20.50 -16.03 -1.07
CA ILE A 251 20.02 -17.37 -1.40
C ILE A 251 19.79 -17.45 -2.90
N VAL A 252 20.53 -18.34 -3.56
CA VAL A 252 20.51 -18.50 -5.02
C VAL A 252 19.34 -19.34 -5.50
N ASN A 253 18.95 -20.34 -4.72
CA ASN A 253 17.77 -21.17 -5.03
C ASN A 253 16.50 -20.37 -4.76
N ASN A 254 15.68 -20.14 -5.78
CA ASN A 254 14.47 -19.33 -5.64
C ASN A 254 13.43 -19.92 -4.70
N ASP A 255 13.23 -21.24 -4.70
CA ASP A 255 12.22 -21.89 -3.85
C ASP A 255 12.63 -21.79 -2.37
N GLU A 256 13.90 -22.02 -2.06
CA GLU A 256 14.45 -21.82 -0.71
C GLU A 256 14.36 -20.37 -0.28
N ARG A 257 14.67 -19.44 -1.19
CA ARG A 257 14.59 -17.99 -0.93
C ARG A 257 13.17 -17.54 -0.64
N MET A 258 12.18 -18.01 -1.43
CA MET A 258 10.77 -17.68 -1.19
C MET A 258 10.26 -18.30 0.11
N ALA A 259 10.66 -19.52 0.43
CA ALA A 259 10.31 -20.16 1.70
C ALA A 259 10.86 -19.36 2.90
N GLU A 260 12.11 -18.92 2.84
CA GLU A 260 12.71 -18.08 3.88
C GLU A 260 11.98 -16.75 4.03
N TYR A 261 11.66 -16.06 2.92
CA TYR A 261 10.89 -14.80 2.99
C TYR A 261 9.50 -14.99 3.58
N ASN A 262 8.81 -16.09 3.28
CA ASN A 262 7.49 -16.38 3.83
C ASN A 262 7.54 -16.64 5.35
N GLU A 263 8.56 -17.34 5.83
CA GLU A 263 8.77 -17.53 7.28
C GLU A 263 9.09 -16.20 7.99
N LEU A 264 9.94 -15.37 7.39
CA LEU A 264 10.28 -14.05 7.91
C LEU A 264 9.06 -13.12 7.93
N GLU A 265 8.26 -13.11 6.86
CA GLU A 265 7.02 -12.35 6.80
C GLU A 265 6.07 -12.75 7.93
N LYS A 266 5.84 -14.07 8.09
CA LYS A 266 5.00 -14.59 9.17
C LYS A 266 5.50 -14.15 10.55
N LYS A 267 6.80 -14.26 10.80
CA LYS A 267 7.42 -13.84 12.06
C LYS A 267 7.15 -12.37 12.34
N ILE A 268 7.42 -11.49 11.39
CA ILE A 268 7.32 -10.04 11.55
C ILE A 268 5.86 -9.58 11.76
N VAL A 269 4.90 -10.13 10.97
CA VAL A 269 3.53 -9.59 10.99
C VAL A 269 2.55 -10.38 11.84
N LYS A 270 2.84 -11.65 12.20
CA LYS A 270 1.93 -12.51 12.96
C LYS A 270 2.40 -12.84 14.36
N GLU A 271 3.71 -12.79 14.59
CA GLU A 271 4.28 -13.09 15.90
C GLU A 271 4.78 -11.84 16.60
N ASP A 272 5.45 -10.95 15.88
CA ASP A 272 6.00 -9.70 16.42
C ASP A 272 5.06 -8.52 16.27
N PHE A 273 4.06 -8.61 15.36
CA PHE A 273 3.15 -7.51 15.06
C PHE A 273 3.89 -6.19 14.84
N ALA A 274 5.05 -6.27 14.18
CA ALA A 274 5.90 -5.09 13.96
C ALA A 274 5.30 -4.13 12.92
N TRP A 275 4.35 -4.61 12.13
CA TRP A 275 3.69 -3.89 11.07
C TRP A 275 2.28 -4.46 10.85
N LEU A 276 1.26 -3.60 10.73
CA LEU A 276 -0.08 -4.05 10.37
C LEU A 276 -0.31 -3.84 8.86
N PRO A 277 -0.29 -4.92 8.06
CA PRO A 277 -0.74 -4.84 6.67
C PRO A 277 -2.22 -4.46 6.64
N MET A 278 -2.55 -3.41 5.88
CA MET A 278 -3.92 -2.93 5.78
C MET A 278 -4.58 -3.49 4.52
N PHE A 279 -4.18 -2.99 3.37
CA PHE A 279 -4.78 -3.37 2.09
C PHE A 279 -3.85 -3.04 0.92
N SER A 280 -4.11 -3.68 -0.23
CA SER A 280 -3.64 -3.26 -1.55
C SER A 280 -4.79 -2.68 -2.36
N LYS A 281 -4.46 -1.84 -3.35
CA LYS A 281 -5.44 -1.31 -4.30
C LYS A 281 -5.27 -1.98 -5.67
N GLU A 282 -6.37 -2.21 -6.36
CA GLU A 282 -6.34 -2.48 -7.80
C GLU A 282 -6.24 -1.16 -8.55
N HIS A 283 -5.45 -1.14 -9.61
CA HIS A 283 -5.32 0.02 -10.48
C HIS A 283 -6.28 -0.13 -11.66
N TYR A 284 -7.14 0.87 -11.84
CA TYR A 284 -8.14 0.88 -12.90
C TYR A 284 -7.78 1.90 -13.99
N TYR A 285 -8.11 1.55 -15.23
CA TYR A 285 -7.91 2.38 -16.40
C TYR A 285 -9.14 2.36 -17.29
N GLY A 286 -9.53 3.54 -17.81
CA GLY A 286 -10.37 3.63 -18.98
C GLY A 286 -9.47 3.55 -20.23
N VAL A 287 -9.75 2.62 -21.14
CA VAL A 287 -8.99 2.49 -22.40
C VAL A 287 -9.96 2.53 -23.56
N SER A 288 -9.77 3.50 -24.46
CA SER A 288 -10.60 3.66 -25.64
C SER A 288 -10.56 2.40 -26.51
N LYS A 289 -11.71 2.04 -27.10
CA LYS A 289 -11.80 0.92 -28.07
C LYS A 289 -10.91 1.09 -29.30
N ASN A 290 -10.40 2.30 -29.54
CA ASN A 290 -9.45 2.59 -30.61
C ASN A 290 -8.01 2.21 -30.27
N ILE A 291 -7.75 1.80 -29.02
CA ILE A 291 -6.41 1.45 -28.52
C ILE A 291 -6.32 -0.06 -28.33
N GLU A 292 -5.23 -0.65 -28.81
CA GLU A 292 -4.88 -2.04 -28.57
C GLU A 292 -3.50 -2.15 -27.91
N GLY A 293 -3.23 -3.29 -27.26
CA GLY A 293 -1.93 -3.57 -26.65
C GLY A 293 -1.66 -2.87 -25.32
N PHE A 294 -2.63 -2.10 -24.77
CA PHE A 294 -2.47 -1.52 -23.44
C PHE A 294 -2.48 -2.60 -22.37
N LYS A 295 -1.35 -2.78 -21.69
CA LYS A 295 -1.17 -3.77 -20.62
C LYS A 295 -0.33 -3.14 -19.50
N PRO A 296 -0.97 -2.62 -18.44
CA PRO A 296 -0.24 -2.12 -17.29
C PRO A 296 0.58 -3.26 -16.65
N ASN A 297 1.80 -2.93 -16.26
CA ASN A 297 2.64 -3.86 -15.54
C ASN A 297 2.30 -3.87 -14.03
N TRP A 298 3.05 -4.63 -13.25
CA TRP A 298 2.91 -4.73 -11.80
C TRP A 298 3.06 -3.38 -11.06
N ALA A 299 3.76 -2.40 -11.63
CA ALA A 299 3.88 -1.05 -11.07
C ALA A 299 2.72 -0.13 -11.48
N GLY A 300 1.73 -0.64 -12.23
CA GLY A 300 0.64 0.17 -12.78
C GLY A 300 1.06 1.01 -13.99
N ILE A 301 2.22 0.77 -14.57
CA ILE A 301 2.74 1.50 -15.72
C ILE A 301 2.55 0.67 -16.99
N SER A 302 1.87 1.22 -17.99
CA SER A 302 1.81 0.58 -19.30
C SER A 302 3.05 0.89 -20.13
N ASP A 303 3.59 -0.15 -20.74
CA ASP A 303 4.67 0.01 -21.70
C ASP A 303 4.09 0.47 -23.05
N MET A 304 4.13 1.77 -23.29
CA MET A 304 3.57 2.41 -24.47
C MET A 304 4.22 1.96 -25.78
N ARG A 305 5.35 1.24 -25.73
CA ARG A 305 5.99 0.64 -26.90
C ARG A 305 5.12 -0.42 -27.60
N PHE A 306 4.27 -1.07 -26.82
CA PHE A 306 3.38 -2.15 -27.30
C PHE A 306 1.94 -1.68 -27.55
N VAL A 307 1.68 -0.40 -27.35
CA VAL A 307 0.36 0.20 -27.61
C VAL A 307 0.26 0.64 -29.05
N GLY A 308 -0.89 0.43 -29.66
CA GLY A 308 -1.21 0.86 -31.01
C GLY A 308 -2.66 1.26 -31.16
N PHE A 309 -3.03 1.71 -32.37
CA PHE A 309 -4.42 1.94 -32.71
C PHE A 309 -5.06 0.66 -33.23
N SER A 310 -6.27 0.35 -32.78
CA SER A 310 -7.06 -0.78 -33.25
C SER A 310 -7.28 -0.67 -34.76
N LYS A 311 -7.06 -1.74 -35.48
CA LYS A 311 -7.41 -1.81 -36.91
C LYS A 311 -8.93 -1.73 -37.05
N LYS A 312 -9.42 -0.75 -37.82
CA LYS A 312 -10.83 -0.63 -38.16
C LYS A 312 -11.27 -1.79 -39.03
#